data_bcffa79be697b406fc4bb390c5e368ad
#
_entry.id   bcffa79be697b406fc4bb390c5e368ad
#
_cell.length_a   1.000
_cell.length_b   1.000
_cell.length_c   1.000
_cell.angle_alpha   90.00
_cell.angle_beta   90.00
_cell.angle_gamma   90.00
#
_symmetry.space_group_name_H-M   'P 1'
#
loop_
_entity.id
_entity.type
_entity.pdbx_description
1 polymer ?
#
loop_
_entity_poly.entity_id
_entity_poly.type
_entity_poly.pdbx_seq_one_letter_code
_entity_poly.pdbx_strand_id
1 'polypeptide(L)'
;MRRSHDIGMMVVCAYFSTGINQFGWHMGQAKVREGSGIMVAQLIRSIEAEQFKEVPQFGSGDTVRVHAKVVEGTRERVQVFEGVVIRRRDGGINENFTVRRIAAHGIGVERTFLIHSPRIEKIEVTRFGRVRRAKLYYLRGRTGRAARIAERRRDLSKGTTRP
;
A
#
# COMPACT_ATOMS: atom_id res chain seq x y z
N MET A 1 32.57 44.53 -14.08
CA MET A 1 32.09 44.47 -15.49
C MET A 1 30.95 43.53 -15.51
N ARG A 2 29.69 44.03 -15.52
CA ARG A 2 28.75 44.19 -16.64
C ARG A 2 28.34 42.82 -17.21
N ARG A 3 27.09 42.38 -17.34
CA ARG A 3 25.69 42.91 -17.44
C ARG A 3 24.75 41.71 -17.30
N SER A 4 23.70 41.63 -16.53
CA SER A 4 22.28 41.99 -16.77
C SER A 4 21.71 41.74 -18.19
N HIS A 5 20.63 40.92 -18.28
CA HIS A 5 19.44 40.99 -19.14
C HIS A 5 18.54 39.81 -18.73
N ASP A 6 17.52 39.91 -18.09
CA ASP A 6 16.18 40.52 -18.17
C ASP A 6 15.59 40.59 -19.59
N ILE A 7 14.41 40.03 -19.76
CA ILE A 7 13.34 40.17 -20.76
C ILE A 7 12.58 38.83 -20.74
N GLY A 8 11.40 38.63 -20.22
CA GLY A 8 10.17 39.38 -20.38
C GLY A 8 9.56 39.10 -21.75
N MET A 9 8.61 38.18 -21.86
CA MET A 9 7.54 38.40 -22.87
C MET A 9 6.36 37.43 -22.70
N MET A 10 5.38 38.00 -22.20
CA MET A 10 3.97 37.76 -22.32
C MET A 10 3.55 37.78 -23.81
N VAL A 11 2.92 36.72 -24.29
CA VAL A 11 2.18 36.76 -25.55
C VAL A 11 0.80 36.17 -25.32
N VAL A 12 -0.12 37.09 -25.13
CA VAL A 12 -1.55 36.93 -25.34
C VAL A 12 -1.79 36.85 -26.85
N CYS A 13 -2.43 35.81 -27.33
CA CYS A 13 -2.99 35.83 -28.67
C CYS A 13 -4.50 35.44 -28.58
N ALA A 14 -5.27 36.48 -28.53
CA ALA A 14 -6.67 36.42 -28.85
C ALA A 14 -6.80 36.35 -30.39
N TYR A 15 -7.50 35.37 -30.90
CA TYR A 15 -8.09 35.46 -32.23
C TYR A 15 -9.55 35.03 -32.20
N PHE A 16 -10.32 36.01 -32.41
CA PHE A 16 -11.72 36.15 -32.75
C PHE A 16 -11.99 35.52 -34.12
N SER A 17 -12.96 34.64 -34.21
CA SER A 17 -13.63 34.41 -35.46
C SER A 17 -15.04 33.89 -35.22
N THR A 18 -15.95 34.73 -35.55
CA THR A 18 -17.37 34.62 -35.75
C THR A 18 -17.80 33.39 -36.57
N GLY A 19 -18.71 32.60 -36.04
CA GLY A 19 -19.43 31.55 -36.76
C GLY A 19 -20.74 31.23 -36.06
N ILE A 20 -21.79 31.86 -36.57
CA ILE A 20 -23.19 31.69 -36.20
C ILE A 20 -23.59 30.25 -36.54
N ASN A 21 -24.06 29.46 -35.54
CA ASN A 21 -24.89 28.30 -35.80
C ASN A 21 -26.07 28.30 -34.81
N GLN A 22 -27.20 28.69 -35.40
CA GLN A 22 -28.55 28.52 -34.85
C GLN A 22 -28.86 27.01 -34.80
N PHE A 23 -28.75 26.40 -33.65
CA PHE A 23 -29.56 25.26 -33.21
C PHE A 23 -29.56 25.27 -31.70
N GLY A 24 -30.66 25.76 -31.17
CA GLY A 24 -30.90 25.81 -29.72
C GLY A 24 -31.07 24.39 -29.13
N TRP A 25 -30.02 23.86 -28.63
CA TRP A 25 -30.09 22.78 -27.65
C TRP A 25 -29.85 23.42 -26.30
N HIS A 26 -30.92 23.64 -25.57
CA HIS A 26 -30.84 23.85 -24.13
C HIS A 26 -30.23 22.59 -23.48
N MET A 27 -28.93 22.50 -23.44
CA MET A 27 -28.25 21.63 -22.50
C MET A 27 -28.45 22.22 -21.12
N GLY A 28 -29.47 21.70 -20.42
CA GLY A 28 -29.63 21.93 -19.00
C GLY A 28 -28.30 21.58 -18.32
N GLN A 29 -27.60 22.60 -17.84
CA GLN A 29 -26.47 22.42 -16.95
C GLN A 29 -26.99 21.69 -15.72
N ALA A 30 -26.78 20.38 -15.70
CA ALA A 30 -26.93 19.58 -14.50
C ALA A 30 -25.97 20.14 -13.47
N LYS A 31 -26.49 20.98 -12.58
CA LYS A 31 -25.77 21.48 -11.40
C LYS A 31 -25.38 20.26 -10.56
N VAL A 32 -24.17 19.76 -10.77
CA VAL A 32 -23.58 18.72 -9.95
C VAL A 32 -23.58 19.24 -8.51
N ARG A 33 -24.38 18.61 -7.66
CA ARG A 33 -24.43 18.91 -6.23
C ARG A 33 -23.10 18.46 -5.62
N GLU A 34 -22.10 19.33 -5.61
CA GLU A 34 -20.77 19.06 -5.06
C GLU A 34 -20.74 18.89 -3.52
N GLY A 35 -21.86 19.13 -2.83
CA GLY A 35 -21.87 19.15 -1.36
C GLY A 35 -21.96 17.79 -0.66
N SER A 36 -22.52 16.76 -1.30
CA SER A 36 -22.77 15.48 -0.62
C SER A 36 -21.57 14.51 -0.62
N GLY A 37 -20.73 14.55 -1.65
CA GLY A 37 -19.59 13.65 -1.78
C GLY A 37 -18.47 13.94 -0.79
N ILE A 38 -18.25 15.19 -0.43
CA ILE A 38 -17.19 15.61 0.50
C ILE A 38 -17.53 15.17 1.94
N MET A 39 -18.79 15.33 2.35
CA MET A 39 -19.24 14.88 3.67
C MET A 39 -19.11 13.37 3.87
N VAL A 40 -19.51 12.58 2.88
CA VAL A 40 -19.40 11.11 2.92
C VAL A 40 -17.94 10.68 3.01
N ALA A 41 -17.04 11.30 2.24
CA ALA A 41 -15.61 10.99 2.29
C ALA A 41 -14.98 11.33 3.64
N GLN A 42 -15.41 12.41 4.31
CA GLN A 42 -14.94 12.78 5.63
C GLN A 42 -15.43 11.78 6.70
N LEU A 43 -16.70 11.39 6.64
CA LEU A 43 -17.28 10.40 7.55
C LEU A 43 -16.58 9.04 7.42
N ILE A 44 -16.31 8.58 6.20
CA ILE A 44 -15.57 7.34 5.98
C ILE A 44 -14.17 7.43 6.60
N ARG A 45 -13.44 8.53 6.37
CA ARG A 45 -12.10 8.71 6.95
C ARG A 45 -12.09 8.72 8.48
N SER A 46 -13.12 9.30 9.13
CA SER A 46 -13.21 9.29 10.59
C SER A 46 -13.40 7.87 11.13
N ILE A 47 -14.25 7.07 10.50
CA ILE A 47 -14.46 5.66 10.88
C ILE A 47 -13.21 4.82 10.63
N GLU A 48 -12.52 5.05 9.50
CA GLU A 48 -11.27 4.37 9.19
C GLU A 48 -10.17 4.71 10.21
N ALA A 49 -10.08 5.97 10.64
CA ALA A 49 -9.07 6.41 11.60
C ALA A 49 -9.12 5.66 12.93
N GLU A 50 -10.31 5.28 13.40
CA GLU A 50 -10.48 4.49 14.62
C GLU A 50 -9.95 3.05 14.51
N GLN A 51 -9.87 2.53 13.27
CA GLN A 51 -9.48 1.14 13.02
C GLN A 51 -8.00 0.97 12.70
N PHE A 52 -7.26 2.07 12.51
CA PHE A 52 -5.83 2.01 12.25
C PHE A 52 -5.08 1.47 13.47
N LYS A 53 -4.30 0.41 13.23
CA LYS A 53 -3.37 -0.17 14.22
C LYS A 53 -1.95 0.24 13.90
N GLU A 54 -1.16 0.46 14.94
CA GLU A 54 0.28 0.62 14.80
C GLU A 54 0.91 -0.71 14.37
N VAL A 55 1.64 -0.68 13.27
CA VAL A 55 2.26 -1.87 12.67
C VAL A 55 3.73 -1.58 12.41
N PRO A 56 4.63 -2.52 12.70
CA PRO A 56 6.04 -2.37 12.36
C PRO A 56 6.22 -2.17 10.85
N GLN A 57 7.21 -1.39 10.47
CA GLN A 57 7.55 -1.20 9.07
C GLN A 57 8.24 -2.44 8.51
N PHE A 58 7.62 -3.09 7.54
CA PHE A 58 8.18 -4.21 6.81
C PHE A 58 7.84 -4.10 5.32
N GLY A 59 8.58 -4.80 4.49
CA GLY A 59 8.39 -4.81 3.05
C GLY A 59 8.33 -6.22 2.46
N SER A 60 8.16 -6.28 1.14
CA SER A 60 8.29 -7.55 0.42
C SER A 60 9.70 -8.11 0.61
N GLY A 61 9.81 -9.41 0.86
CA GLY A 61 11.08 -10.10 1.13
C GLY A 61 11.43 -10.25 2.60
N ASP A 62 10.76 -9.53 3.49
CA ASP A 62 10.98 -9.65 4.93
C ASP A 62 10.32 -10.93 5.45
N THR A 63 10.93 -11.54 6.47
CA THR A 63 10.35 -12.67 7.19
C THR A 63 9.59 -12.13 8.38
N VAL A 64 8.30 -12.46 8.45
CA VAL A 64 7.40 -11.99 9.50
C VAL A 64 6.73 -13.15 10.23
N ARG A 65 6.44 -12.94 11.51
CA ARG A 65 5.56 -13.78 12.32
C ARG A 65 4.25 -13.04 12.53
N VAL A 66 3.17 -13.61 12.07
CA VAL A 66 1.83 -13.07 12.22
C VAL A 66 1.08 -13.87 13.26
N HIS A 67 0.69 -13.22 14.36
CA HIS A 67 -0.14 -13.79 15.41
C HIS A 67 -1.59 -13.56 15.06
N ALA A 68 -2.23 -14.58 14.49
CA ALA A 68 -3.63 -14.51 14.05
C ALA A 68 -4.54 -15.21 15.05
N LYS A 69 -5.59 -14.53 15.50
CA LYS A 69 -6.66 -15.10 16.32
C LYS A 69 -7.54 -15.99 15.44
N VAL A 70 -7.70 -17.24 15.85
CA VAL A 70 -8.56 -18.20 15.22
C VAL A 70 -9.67 -18.56 16.22
N VAL A 71 -10.90 -18.38 15.79
CA VAL A 71 -12.10 -18.73 16.58
C VAL A 71 -12.62 -20.04 16.06
N GLU A 72 -12.65 -21.05 16.94
CA GLU A 72 -13.14 -22.40 16.64
C GLU A 72 -14.29 -22.73 17.59
N GLY A 73 -15.52 -22.50 17.13
CA GLY A 73 -16.71 -22.60 18.00
C GLY A 73 -16.65 -21.58 19.13
N THR A 74 -16.56 -22.06 20.37
CA THR A 74 -16.50 -21.22 21.59
C THR A 74 -15.08 -20.91 22.04
N ARG A 75 -14.06 -21.49 21.41
CA ARG A 75 -12.65 -21.33 21.80
C ARG A 75 -11.93 -20.35 20.86
N GLU A 76 -11.21 -19.44 21.45
CA GLU A 76 -10.29 -18.56 20.73
C GLU A 76 -8.86 -19.00 21.02
N ARG A 77 -8.04 -19.09 19.95
CA ARG A 77 -6.62 -19.37 20.07
C ARG A 77 -5.81 -18.50 19.12
N VAL A 78 -4.60 -18.17 19.52
CA VAL A 78 -3.66 -17.44 18.68
C VAL A 78 -2.80 -18.47 17.92
N GLN A 79 -2.84 -18.36 16.60
CA GLN A 79 -2.01 -19.16 15.72
C GLN A 79 -0.92 -18.31 15.10
N VAL A 80 0.33 -18.73 15.28
CA VAL A 80 1.49 -18.06 14.70
C VAL A 80 1.74 -18.57 13.29
N PHE A 81 1.74 -17.65 12.32
CA PHE A 81 2.09 -17.94 10.94
C PHE A 81 3.39 -17.22 10.59
N GLU A 82 4.51 -17.98 10.51
CA GLU A 82 5.81 -17.45 10.14
C GLU A 82 6.10 -17.73 8.67
N GLY A 83 6.58 -16.72 7.95
CA GLY A 83 6.93 -16.86 6.55
C GLY A 83 7.49 -15.59 5.93
N VAL A 84 7.74 -15.65 4.64
CA VAL A 84 8.26 -14.53 3.85
C VAL A 84 7.13 -13.76 3.20
N VAL A 85 7.17 -12.43 3.28
CA VAL A 85 6.24 -11.54 2.61
C VAL A 85 6.55 -11.52 1.11
N ILE A 86 5.65 -12.04 0.29
CA ILE A 86 5.81 -12.05 -1.16
C ILE A 86 5.20 -10.85 -1.86
N ARG A 87 4.22 -10.22 -1.21
CA ARG A 87 3.52 -9.05 -1.73
C ARG A 87 2.99 -8.21 -0.58
N ARG A 88 3.07 -6.89 -0.72
CA ARG A 88 2.35 -5.91 0.08
C ARG A 88 1.57 -4.99 -0.86
N ARG A 89 0.36 -4.66 -0.51
CA ARG A 89 -0.49 -3.72 -1.22
C ARG A 89 -0.96 -2.68 -0.21
N ASP A 90 -0.56 -1.45 -0.45
CA ASP A 90 -1.01 -0.30 0.32
C ASP A 90 -2.43 0.09 -0.14
N GLY A 91 -3.20 0.67 0.74
CA GLY A 91 -4.59 1.05 0.47
C GLY A 91 -5.37 1.46 1.72
N GLY A 92 -4.71 2.15 2.66
CA GLY A 92 -5.35 2.60 3.91
C GLY A 92 -5.83 1.40 4.72
N ILE A 93 -7.09 1.40 5.14
CA ILE A 93 -7.65 0.30 5.93
C ILE A 93 -7.63 -1.06 5.22
N ASN A 94 -7.69 -1.06 3.88
CA ASN A 94 -7.65 -2.27 3.04
C ASN A 94 -6.23 -2.75 2.74
N GLU A 95 -5.22 -2.17 3.41
CA GLU A 95 -3.84 -2.59 3.26
C GLU A 95 -3.68 -4.07 3.58
N ASN A 96 -3.07 -4.81 2.66
CA ASN A 96 -2.89 -6.24 2.81
C ASN A 96 -1.51 -6.71 2.37
N PHE A 97 -1.10 -7.83 2.96
CA PHE A 97 0.15 -8.48 2.61
C PHE A 97 -0.05 -10.00 2.53
N THR A 98 0.72 -10.63 1.68
CA THR A 98 0.68 -12.08 1.50
C THR A 98 1.97 -12.70 2.01
N VAL A 99 1.84 -13.64 2.90
CA VAL A 99 2.97 -14.38 3.51
C VAL A 99 2.99 -15.79 2.94
N ARG A 100 4.18 -16.21 2.48
CA ARG A 100 4.44 -17.56 2.01
C ARG A 100 5.30 -18.32 3.01
N ARG A 101 4.88 -19.50 3.35
CA ARG A 101 5.60 -20.48 4.18
C ARG A 101 5.74 -21.78 3.40
N ILE A 102 6.84 -22.46 3.57
CA ILE A 102 6.99 -23.85 3.14
C ILE A 102 6.64 -24.73 4.33
N ALA A 103 5.58 -25.51 4.19
CA ALA A 103 5.13 -26.47 5.20
C ALA A 103 5.90 -27.80 5.06
N ALA A 104 5.49 -28.81 5.84
CA ALA A 104 6.02 -30.17 5.73
C ALA A 104 5.87 -30.68 4.28
N HIS A 105 6.76 -31.55 3.88
CA HIS A 105 6.80 -32.14 2.52
C HIS A 105 7.03 -31.15 1.38
N GLY A 106 7.54 -29.93 1.67
CA GLY A 106 7.87 -28.94 0.66
C GLY A 106 6.66 -28.20 0.08
N ILE A 107 5.48 -28.36 0.66
CA ILE A 107 4.25 -27.68 0.19
C ILE A 107 4.31 -26.20 0.54
N GLY A 108 4.16 -25.34 -0.47
CA GLY A 108 4.09 -23.89 -0.28
C GLY A 108 2.68 -23.44 0.12
N VAL A 109 2.55 -22.84 1.28
CA VAL A 109 1.30 -22.28 1.79
C VAL A 109 1.38 -20.76 1.77
N GLU A 110 0.38 -20.12 1.17
CA GLU A 110 0.27 -18.66 1.11
C GLU A 110 -1.01 -18.21 1.82
N ARG A 111 -0.88 -17.21 2.69
CA ARG A 111 -2.02 -16.55 3.33
C ARG A 111 -1.93 -15.06 3.14
N THR A 112 -3.05 -14.45 2.81
CA THR A 112 -3.17 -12.99 2.73
C THR A 112 -3.83 -12.50 4.00
N PHE A 113 -3.22 -11.48 4.60
CA PHE A 113 -3.67 -10.84 5.82
C PHE A 113 -3.98 -9.37 5.54
N LEU A 114 -5.07 -8.86 6.09
CA LEU A 114 -5.37 -7.43 6.17
C LEU A 114 -4.66 -6.88 7.40
N ILE A 115 -3.86 -5.84 7.24
CA ILE A 115 -3.00 -5.29 8.30
C ILE A 115 -3.84 -4.82 9.50
N HIS A 116 -4.89 -4.07 9.24
CA HIS A 116 -5.73 -3.47 10.29
C HIS A 116 -6.88 -4.38 10.77
N SER A 117 -6.87 -5.67 10.39
CA SER A 117 -7.89 -6.61 10.83
C SER A 117 -7.86 -6.83 12.35
N PRO A 118 -9.02 -6.88 13.04
CA PRO A 118 -9.10 -7.21 14.46
C PRO A 118 -8.62 -8.64 14.76
N ARG A 119 -8.63 -9.54 13.77
CA ARG A 119 -8.12 -10.92 13.90
C ARG A 119 -6.60 -11.00 14.02
N ILE A 120 -5.86 -9.94 13.66
CA ILE A 120 -4.42 -9.89 13.85
C ILE A 120 -4.14 -9.25 15.21
N GLU A 121 -3.47 -10.01 16.08
CA GLU A 121 -3.05 -9.54 17.39
C GLU A 121 -1.74 -8.75 17.28
N LYS A 122 -0.71 -9.37 16.65
CA LYS A 122 0.63 -8.81 16.56
C LYS A 122 1.32 -9.26 15.28
N ILE A 123 2.14 -8.38 14.73
CA ILE A 123 3.05 -8.69 13.61
C ILE A 123 4.48 -8.44 14.09
N GLU A 124 5.35 -9.44 13.99
CA GLU A 124 6.76 -9.33 14.35
C GLU A 124 7.62 -9.52 13.11
N VAL A 125 8.60 -8.64 12.92
CA VAL A 125 9.58 -8.78 11.83
C VAL A 125 10.80 -9.51 12.36
N THR A 126 11.02 -10.73 11.87
CA THR A 126 12.14 -11.59 12.29
C THR A 126 13.41 -11.26 11.52
N ARG A 127 13.31 -11.08 10.20
CA ARG A 127 14.46 -10.81 9.32
C ARG A 127 14.07 -9.81 8.24
N PHE A 128 15.01 -8.92 7.90
CA PHE A 128 14.85 -8.00 6.79
C PHE A 128 15.51 -8.56 5.53
N GLY A 129 14.73 -8.71 4.47
CA GLY A 129 15.20 -9.24 3.21
C GLY A 129 15.73 -8.15 2.26
N ARG A 130 16.80 -8.48 1.52
CA ARG A 130 17.28 -7.64 0.42
C ARG A 130 16.69 -8.13 -0.89
N VAL A 131 15.72 -7.41 -1.43
CA VAL A 131 15.05 -7.75 -2.68
C VAL A 131 15.07 -6.56 -3.64
N ARG A 132 15.04 -6.86 -4.95
CA ARG A 132 14.99 -5.84 -6.01
C ARG A 132 13.59 -5.64 -6.59
N ARG A 133 12.66 -6.55 -6.28
CA ARG A 133 11.30 -6.54 -6.81
C ARG A 133 10.29 -6.36 -5.69
N ALA A 134 9.25 -5.60 -5.96
CA ALA A 134 8.15 -5.40 -5.00
C ALA A 134 7.25 -6.63 -4.84
N LYS A 135 7.16 -7.47 -5.86
CA LYS A 135 6.34 -8.69 -5.87
C LYS A 135 7.22 -9.90 -6.16
N LEU A 136 7.19 -10.91 -5.30
CA LEU A 136 8.12 -12.04 -5.30
C LEU A 136 7.44 -13.35 -5.73
N TYR A 137 6.56 -13.30 -6.72
CA TYR A 137 5.84 -14.48 -7.19
C TYR A 137 6.73 -15.57 -7.78
N TYR A 138 7.93 -15.23 -8.21
CA TYR A 138 8.92 -16.19 -8.69
C TYR A 138 9.34 -17.22 -7.62
N LEU A 139 9.12 -16.93 -6.33
CA LEU A 139 9.39 -17.87 -5.24
C LEU A 139 8.48 -19.10 -5.29
N ARG A 140 7.36 -19.04 -5.99
CA ARG A 140 6.44 -20.18 -6.14
C ARG A 140 7.09 -21.34 -6.89
N GLY A 141 7.90 -21.03 -7.90
CA GLY A 141 8.62 -22.03 -8.70
C GLY A 141 10.03 -22.35 -8.19
N ARG A 142 10.46 -21.78 -7.05
CA ARG A 142 11.81 -22.00 -6.51
C ARG A 142 11.76 -22.72 -5.17
N THR A 143 12.66 -23.69 -5.01
CA THR A 143 12.80 -24.48 -3.78
C THR A 143 14.25 -24.51 -3.30
N GLY A 144 14.47 -24.87 -2.07
CA GLY A 144 15.81 -25.03 -1.48
C GLY A 144 16.63 -23.74 -1.48
N ARG A 145 17.88 -23.83 -1.94
CA ARG A 145 18.83 -22.69 -1.94
C ARG A 145 18.37 -21.53 -2.83
N ALA A 146 17.72 -21.80 -3.95
CA ALA A 146 17.24 -20.80 -4.89
C ALA A 146 16.09 -19.96 -4.35
N ALA A 147 15.37 -20.42 -3.33
CA ALA A 147 14.31 -19.70 -2.65
C ALA A 147 14.80 -18.83 -1.48
N ARG A 148 16.09 -18.92 -1.11
CA ARG A 148 16.63 -18.13 0.00
C ARG A 148 16.79 -16.67 -0.43
N ILE A 149 16.24 -15.77 0.40
CA ILE A 149 16.40 -14.33 0.25
C ILE A 149 17.61 -13.89 1.07
N ALA A 150 18.48 -13.09 0.47
CA ALA A 150 19.62 -12.52 1.16
C ALA A 150 19.14 -11.54 2.24
N GLU A 151 19.76 -11.58 3.42
CA GLU A 151 19.44 -10.67 4.51
C GLU A 151 20.04 -9.28 4.25
N ARG A 152 19.27 -8.26 4.56
CA ARG A 152 19.73 -6.87 4.55
C ARG A 152 20.39 -6.60 5.89
N ARG A 153 21.70 -6.35 5.88
CA ARG A 153 22.43 -5.92 7.08
C ARG A 153 21.80 -4.62 7.58
N ARG A 154 21.46 -4.56 8.86
CA ARG A 154 21.10 -3.32 9.50
C ARG A 154 22.38 -2.51 9.66
N ASP A 155 22.48 -1.39 8.98
CA ASP A 155 23.51 -0.41 9.28
C ASP A 155 23.12 0.25 10.61
N LEU A 156 23.63 -0.26 11.72
CA LEU A 156 23.41 0.25 13.08
C LEU A 156 23.90 1.69 13.25
N SER A 157 24.70 2.19 12.29
CA SER A 157 25.25 3.55 12.30
C SER A 157 24.30 4.64 11.84
N LYS A 158 23.14 4.31 11.28
CA LYS A 158 22.15 5.29 10.86
C LYS A 158 20.87 5.12 11.69
N GLY A 159 20.89 5.70 12.88
CA GLY A 159 19.69 6.09 13.60
C GLY A 159 18.92 7.10 12.75
N THR A 160 18.25 6.66 11.71
CA THR A 160 17.40 7.51 10.90
C THR A 160 15.98 7.27 11.33
N THR A 161 15.57 8.08 12.29
CA THR A 161 14.20 8.55 12.38
C THR A 161 13.86 9.12 11.01
N ARG A 162 13.02 8.42 10.24
CA ARG A 162 12.33 9.05 9.10
C ARG A 162 11.08 9.71 9.65
N PRO A 163 10.88 10.99 9.30
CA PRO A 163 9.66 11.73 9.67
C PRO A 163 8.42 11.12 9.04
#